data_bdab7a7be8b8056dfb34953af42b37e0
#
_entry.id   bdab7a7be8b8056dfb34953af42b37e0
#
_cell.length_a   1.000
_cell.length_b   1.000
_cell.length_c   1.000
_cell.angle_alpha   90.00
_cell.angle_beta   90.00
_cell.angle_gamma   90.00
#
_symmetry.space_group_name_H-M   'P 1'
#
loop_
_entity.id
_entity.type
_entity.pdbx_description
1 polymer ?
#
loop_
_entity_poly.entity_id
_entity_poly.type
_entity_poly.pdbx_seq_one_letter_code
_entity_poly.pdbx_strand_id
1 'polypeptide(L)'
;MYSAVGASDATGHGASVECIPFADCPNGTGYVPVTARQLRSQGFTLNLLNLGIPTAVIGRDFQTLGQQYNRTIAGNFIDQEMPFVLQDSTVVTIFAGGNDVNTITAALGGGAGGGNQAAFVDAQVRAFGADYATLLSGIRGRAPSARIIVLNLPNLAVLPYLASASAQQRQAAQRASVGITTTVINPLTSQNVTVIDLMCDSRAYQSGNYSSDGFHPNDAGYGFIAGEVVRAITSSAYPAPHASCSQMSAVP
;
A
#
# COMPACT_ATOMS: atom_id res chain seq x y z
N MET A 1 14.00 2.54 -16.04
CA MET A 1 13.74 1.43 -15.10
C MET A 1 12.55 1.76 -14.23
N TYR A 2 11.68 0.78 -13.93
CA TYR A 2 10.57 0.88 -12.99
C TYR A 2 10.81 -0.07 -11.81
N SER A 3 10.90 0.45 -10.59
CA SER A 3 10.99 -0.33 -9.34
C SER A 3 9.66 -0.21 -8.58
N ALA A 4 9.09 -1.34 -8.16
CA ALA A 4 7.86 -1.38 -7.37
C ALA A 4 8.17 -1.88 -5.96
N VAL A 5 7.86 -1.06 -4.95
CA VAL A 5 7.96 -1.35 -3.51
C VAL A 5 6.54 -1.62 -3.00
N GLY A 6 6.34 -2.71 -2.29
CA GLY A 6 5.02 -3.08 -1.78
C GLY A 6 4.99 -4.46 -1.14
N ALA A 7 3.82 -4.91 -0.74
CA ALA A 7 3.66 -6.22 -0.12
C ALA A 7 3.04 -7.24 -1.10
N SER A 8 2.10 -8.04 -0.63
CA SER A 8 1.33 -9.00 -1.44
C SER A 8 0.59 -8.36 -2.61
N ASP A 9 0.16 -7.11 -2.49
CA ASP A 9 -0.45 -6.36 -3.60
C ASP A 9 0.53 -6.17 -4.77
N ALA A 10 1.82 -5.97 -4.49
CA ALA A 10 2.82 -5.82 -5.54
C ALA A 10 3.11 -7.14 -6.26
N THR A 11 3.04 -8.27 -5.57
CA THR A 11 3.12 -9.60 -6.19
C THR A 11 1.82 -10.01 -6.88
N GLY A 12 0.72 -9.33 -6.60
CA GLY A 12 -0.59 -9.64 -7.16
C GLY A 12 -1.27 -10.82 -6.46
N HIS A 13 -1.11 -10.94 -5.14
CA HIS A 13 -1.84 -11.95 -4.38
C HIS A 13 -3.36 -11.75 -4.55
N GLY A 14 -4.08 -12.83 -4.79
CA GLY A 14 -5.51 -12.77 -5.13
C GLY A 14 -5.82 -12.62 -6.62
N ALA A 15 -4.83 -12.31 -7.45
CA ALA A 15 -4.95 -12.31 -8.91
C ALA A 15 -4.85 -13.74 -9.49
N SER A 16 -5.31 -13.93 -10.73
CA SER A 16 -5.27 -15.24 -11.40
C SER A 16 -3.85 -15.72 -11.70
N VAL A 17 -2.88 -14.79 -11.89
CA VAL A 17 -1.46 -15.08 -12.08
C VAL A 17 -0.65 -14.20 -11.12
N GLU A 18 -0.30 -14.79 -10.00
CA GLU A 18 0.54 -14.17 -8.97
C GLU A 18 2.02 -14.25 -9.35
N CYS A 19 2.78 -13.23 -8.98
CA CYS A 19 4.21 -13.13 -9.22
C CYS A 19 5.01 -13.44 -7.95
N ILE A 20 6.23 -13.91 -8.12
CA ILE A 20 7.19 -13.99 -7.02
C ILE A 20 8.08 -12.75 -6.98
N PRO A 21 8.53 -12.31 -5.78
CA PRO A 21 9.43 -11.17 -5.64
C PRO A 21 10.70 -11.33 -6.48
N PHE A 22 11.22 -10.21 -7.00
CA PHE A 22 12.47 -10.11 -7.75
C PHE A 22 12.51 -10.88 -9.08
N ALA A 23 11.46 -11.60 -9.45
CA ALA A 23 11.39 -12.33 -10.71
C ALA A 23 10.65 -11.54 -11.80
N ASP A 24 11.07 -11.72 -13.05
CA ASP A 24 10.28 -11.26 -14.18
C ASP A 24 8.97 -12.06 -14.28
N CYS A 25 7.86 -11.37 -14.45
CA CYS A 25 6.52 -11.95 -14.43
C CYS A 25 5.67 -11.30 -15.53
N PRO A 26 6.02 -11.50 -16.81
CA PRO A 26 5.38 -10.78 -17.91
C PRO A 26 3.89 -11.08 -18.06
N ASN A 27 3.42 -12.25 -17.60
CA ASN A 27 2.02 -12.67 -17.65
C ASN A 27 1.25 -12.42 -16.33
N GLY A 28 1.91 -11.89 -15.30
CA GLY A 28 1.27 -11.60 -14.01
C GLY A 28 0.06 -10.69 -14.16
N THR A 29 -0.99 -10.93 -13.36
CA THR A 29 -2.23 -10.14 -13.42
C THR A 29 -2.41 -9.19 -12.23
N GLY A 30 -1.43 -9.12 -11.33
CA GLY A 30 -1.31 -8.07 -10.31
C GLY A 30 -1.02 -6.69 -10.92
N TYR A 31 -1.22 -5.61 -10.15
CA TYR A 31 -1.12 -4.24 -10.69
C TYR A 31 0.26 -3.91 -11.26
N VAL A 32 1.34 -4.40 -10.67
CA VAL A 32 2.72 -4.08 -11.11
C VAL A 32 3.02 -4.60 -12.52
N PRO A 33 2.87 -5.91 -12.82
CA PRO A 33 3.10 -6.43 -14.17
C PRO A 33 2.08 -5.88 -15.18
N VAL A 34 0.82 -5.64 -14.78
CA VAL A 34 -0.19 -5.02 -15.66
C VAL A 34 0.22 -3.60 -16.04
N THR A 35 0.68 -2.79 -15.08
CA THR A 35 1.23 -1.44 -15.33
C THR A 35 2.37 -1.50 -16.34
N ALA A 36 3.33 -2.41 -16.13
CA ALA A 36 4.48 -2.54 -17.04
C ALA A 36 4.04 -2.89 -18.46
N ARG A 37 3.08 -3.82 -18.64
CA ARG A 37 2.55 -4.17 -19.96
C ARG A 37 1.82 -3.00 -20.63
N GLN A 38 0.99 -2.26 -19.87
CA GLN A 38 0.26 -1.11 -20.42
C GLN A 38 1.21 0.01 -20.84
N LEU A 39 2.26 0.29 -20.08
CA LEU A 39 3.29 1.26 -20.47
C LEU A 39 4.04 0.81 -21.73
N ARG A 40 4.43 -0.47 -21.82
CA ARG A 40 5.09 -1.01 -23.02
C ARG A 40 4.17 -0.92 -24.25
N SER A 41 2.87 -1.18 -24.10
CA SER A 41 1.89 -1.04 -25.21
C SER A 41 1.71 0.40 -25.70
N GLN A 42 2.03 1.39 -24.84
CA GLN A 42 2.06 2.82 -25.17
C GLN A 42 3.41 3.27 -25.77
N GLY A 43 4.34 2.35 -26.03
CA GLY A 43 5.64 2.63 -26.64
C GLY A 43 6.77 2.94 -25.66
N PHE A 44 6.55 2.82 -24.35
CA PHE A 44 7.63 2.99 -23.38
C PHE A 44 8.53 1.75 -23.35
N THR A 45 9.84 1.97 -23.49
CA THR A 45 10.84 0.93 -23.19
C THR A 45 11.13 0.95 -21.70
N LEU A 46 10.75 -0.13 -21.00
CA LEU A 46 10.99 -0.24 -19.57
C LEU A 46 11.37 -1.67 -19.15
N ASN A 47 12.29 -1.76 -18.21
CA ASN A 47 12.52 -2.96 -17.40
C ASN A 47 11.84 -2.76 -16.05
N LEU A 48 11.28 -3.84 -15.52
CA LEU A 48 10.57 -3.88 -14.24
C LEU A 48 11.43 -4.63 -13.20
N LEU A 49 11.52 -4.06 -11.99
CA LEU A 49 11.93 -4.77 -10.79
C LEU A 49 10.80 -4.69 -9.77
N ASN A 50 10.14 -5.81 -9.51
CA ASN A 50 9.12 -5.93 -8.48
C ASN A 50 9.79 -6.41 -7.18
N LEU A 51 9.82 -5.56 -6.15
CA LEU A 51 10.44 -5.83 -4.86
C LEU A 51 9.45 -6.38 -3.83
N GLY A 52 8.18 -6.49 -4.18
CA GLY A 52 7.10 -6.79 -3.25
C GLY A 52 7.32 -8.08 -2.48
N ILE A 53 7.29 -8.00 -1.15
CA ILE A 53 7.40 -9.14 -0.24
C ILE A 53 6.03 -9.36 0.42
N PRO A 54 5.33 -10.48 0.16
CA PRO A 54 4.05 -10.77 0.81
C PRO A 54 4.15 -10.67 2.33
N THR A 55 3.14 -10.10 2.96
CA THR A 55 3.05 -9.80 4.40
C THR A 55 4.00 -8.74 4.95
N ALA A 56 4.88 -8.15 4.13
CA ALA A 56 5.80 -7.12 4.59
C ALA A 56 5.05 -5.91 5.18
N VAL A 57 5.67 -5.31 6.18
CA VAL A 57 5.26 -4.08 6.88
C VAL A 57 6.29 -2.97 6.65
N ILE A 58 5.99 -1.75 7.11
CA ILE A 58 6.84 -0.60 6.81
C ILE A 58 8.26 -0.73 7.38
N GLY A 59 8.42 -1.17 8.62
CA GLY A 59 9.69 -1.22 9.32
C GLY A 59 9.78 -2.31 10.38
N ARG A 60 10.92 -2.36 11.05
CA ARG A 60 11.26 -3.40 12.02
C ARG A 60 10.35 -3.40 13.25
N ASP A 61 9.93 -2.24 13.70
CA ASP A 61 9.08 -2.13 14.90
C ASP A 61 7.70 -2.74 14.63
N PHE A 62 7.13 -2.51 13.44
CA PHE A 62 5.89 -3.17 13.00
C PHE A 62 6.06 -4.66 12.79
N GLN A 63 7.22 -5.10 12.29
CA GLN A 63 7.53 -6.53 12.18
C GLN A 63 7.55 -7.19 13.56
N THR A 64 8.22 -6.58 14.53
CA THR A 64 8.27 -7.06 15.92
C THR A 64 6.88 -7.06 16.55
N LEU A 65 6.12 -5.97 16.38
CA LEU A 65 4.75 -5.87 16.88
C LEU A 65 3.87 -7.00 16.29
N GLY A 66 3.96 -7.23 14.99
CA GLY A 66 3.21 -8.31 14.34
C GLY A 66 3.54 -9.68 14.92
N GLN A 67 4.82 -9.98 15.08
CA GLN A 67 5.29 -11.24 15.66
C GLN A 67 4.79 -11.45 17.09
N GLN A 68 4.78 -10.39 17.92
CA GLN A 68 4.25 -10.44 19.30
C GLN A 68 2.78 -10.85 19.36
N TYR A 69 2.01 -10.54 18.30
CA TYR A 69 0.59 -10.83 18.19
C TYR A 69 0.28 -11.91 17.14
N ASN A 70 1.21 -12.85 16.98
CA ASN A 70 1.08 -14.07 16.16
C ASN A 70 0.79 -13.81 14.68
N ARG A 71 1.23 -12.69 14.13
CA ARG A 71 1.21 -12.46 12.69
C ARG A 71 2.47 -12.99 12.04
N THR A 72 2.34 -13.69 10.93
CA THR A 72 3.47 -14.03 10.06
C THR A 72 3.83 -12.79 9.24
N ILE A 73 5.00 -12.23 9.50
CA ILE A 73 5.57 -11.08 8.78
C ILE A 73 6.86 -11.56 8.12
N ALA A 74 6.89 -11.62 6.80
CA ALA A 74 8.05 -12.14 6.05
C ALA A 74 9.19 -11.13 5.94
N GLY A 75 8.88 -9.81 6.07
CA GLY A 75 9.89 -8.78 5.96
C GLY A 75 9.37 -7.38 6.24
N ASN A 76 10.22 -6.40 5.95
CA ASN A 76 9.83 -4.99 6.00
C ASN A 76 10.45 -4.21 4.83
N PHE A 77 9.81 -3.10 4.46
CA PHE A 77 10.19 -2.32 3.28
C PHE A 77 11.54 -1.62 3.45
N ILE A 78 11.85 -1.12 4.65
CA ILE A 78 13.07 -0.36 4.92
C ILE A 78 14.32 -1.23 4.76
N ASP A 79 14.31 -2.42 5.34
CA ASP A 79 15.49 -3.28 5.38
C ASP A 79 15.62 -4.19 4.14
N GLN A 80 14.50 -4.58 3.50
CA GLN A 80 14.49 -5.69 2.55
C GLN A 80 13.99 -5.32 1.15
N GLU A 81 13.41 -4.13 0.95
CA GLU A 81 13.00 -3.66 -0.38
C GLU A 81 13.72 -2.36 -0.78
N MET A 82 13.72 -1.36 0.07
CA MET A 82 14.38 -0.07 -0.19
C MET A 82 15.84 -0.21 -0.64
N PRO A 83 16.70 -1.08 -0.03
CA PRO A 83 18.09 -1.23 -0.46
C PRO A 83 18.26 -1.79 -1.87
N PHE A 84 17.21 -2.36 -2.45
CA PHE A 84 17.23 -2.97 -3.78
C PHE A 84 16.58 -2.09 -4.86
N VAL A 85 15.99 -0.95 -4.51
CA VAL A 85 15.55 0.03 -5.50
C VAL A 85 16.72 0.39 -6.42
N LEU A 86 16.53 0.26 -7.74
CA LEU A 86 17.62 0.46 -8.70
C LEU A 86 17.94 1.95 -8.84
N GLN A 87 19.21 2.27 -8.92
CA GLN A 87 19.71 3.65 -8.99
C GLN A 87 19.29 4.38 -10.28
N ASP A 88 19.09 3.64 -11.36
CA ASP A 88 18.61 4.13 -12.65
C ASP A 88 17.08 4.10 -12.79
N SER A 89 16.36 3.88 -11.68
CA SER A 89 14.90 3.95 -11.69
C SER A 89 14.44 5.35 -12.08
N THR A 90 13.58 5.42 -13.08
CA THR A 90 12.90 6.65 -13.51
C THR A 90 11.48 6.75 -12.89
N VAL A 91 10.94 5.62 -12.45
CA VAL A 91 9.67 5.51 -11.73
C VAL A 91 9.85 4.56 -10.54
N VAL A 92 9.34 4.97 -9.38
CA VAL A 92 9.19 4.10 -8.21
C VAL A 92 7.74 4.19 -7.75
N THR A 93 7.06 3.04 -7.62
CA THR A 93 5.76 2.96 -6.95
C THR A 93 5.93 2.43 -5.54
N ILE A 94 5.12 2.93 -4.60
CA ILE A 94 5.09 2.48 -3.21
C ILE A 94 3.64 2.21 -2.82
N PHE A 95 3.33 0.98 -2.43
CA PHE A 95 2.03 0.63 -1.87
C PHE A 95 2.23 -0.06 -0.52
N ALA A 96 2.10 0.71 0.56
CA ALA A 96 2.44 0.34 1.92
C ALA A 96 1.31 0.68 2.90
N GLY A 97 1.19 -0.09 3.97
CA GLY A 97 0.33 0.22 5.11
C GLY A 97 -0.81 -0.77 5.37
N GLY A 98 -1.24 -1.56 4.39
CA GLY A 98 -2.32 -2.54 4.59
C GLY A 98 -1.98 -3.57 5.68
N ASN A 99 -0.77 -4.14 5.63
CA ASN A 99 -0.30 -5.07 6.65
C ASN A 99 -0.03 -4.39 7.99
N ASP A 100 0.36 -3.11 7.97
CA ASP A 100 0.57 -2.32 9.20
C ASP A 100 -0.75 -2.09 9.92
N VAL A 101 -1.82 -1.71 9.21
CA VAL A 101 -3.18 -1.63 9.76
C VAL A 101 -3.61 -2.98 10.35
N ASN A 102 -3.40 -4.07 9.63
CA ASN A 102 -3.71 -5.42 10.12
C ASN A 102 -2.86 -5.80 11.36
N THR A 103 -1.64 -5.32 11.46
CA THR A 103 -0.77 -5.51 12.64
C THR A 103 -1.30 -4.72 13.83
N ILE A 104 -1.72 -3.46 13.64
CA ILE A 104 -2.34 -2.63 14.67
C ILE A 104 -3.61 -3.30 15.19
N THR A 105 -4.49 -3.76 14.31
CA THR A 105 -5.76 -4.41 14.70
C THR A 105 -5.53 -5.74 15.42
N ALA A 106 -4.55 -6.54 15.00
CA ALA A 106 -4.17 -7.77 15.70
C ALA A 106 -3.62 -7.48 17.10
N ALA A 107 -2.77 -6.47 17.24
CA ALA A 107 -2.23 -6.06 18.53
C ALA A 107 -3.34 -5.61 19.49
N LEU A 108 -4.30 -4.81 19.01
CA LEU A 108 -5.49 -4.43 19.80
C LEU A 108 -6.34 -5.64 20.22
N GLY A 109 -6.55 -6.59 19.33
CA GLY A 109 -7.24 -7.84 19.63
C GLY A 109 -6.52 -8.69 20.67
N GLY A 110 -5.19 -8.59 20.75
CA GLY A 110 -4.34 -9.19 21.78
C GLY A 110 -4.19 -8.38 23.06
N GLY A 111 -4.93 -7.26 23.21
CA GLY A 111 -4.94 -6.45 24.43
C GLY A 111 -3.98 -5.25 24.44
N ALA A 112 -3.29 -4.97 23.33
CA ALA A 112 -2.49 -3.74 23.24
C ALA A 112 -3.37 -2.50 23.45
N GLY A 113 -2.75 -1.43 23.96
CA GLY A 113 -3.45 -0.17 24.24
C GLY A 113 -4.26 -0.15 25.52
N GLY A 114 -4.52 -1.28 26.17
CA GLY A 114 -5.23 -1.36 27.45
C GLY A 114 -6.54 -0.57 27.43
N GLY A 115 -6.70 0.36 28.37
CA GLY A 115 -7.88 1.22 28.47
C GLY A 115 -7.95 2.38 27.46
N ASN A 116 -6.93 2.60 26.62
CA ASN A 116 -6.90 3.70 25.66
C ASN A 116 -6.43 3.26 24.27
N GLN A 117 -7.29 2.47 23.62
CA GLN A 117 -7.02 1.90 22.28
C GLN A 117 -6.86 2.96 21.19
N ALA A 118 -7.61 4.05 21.27
CA ALA A 118 -7.49 5.14 20.30
C ALA A 118 -6.09 5.77 20.33
N ALA A 119 -5.57 6.05 21.53
CA ALA A 119 -4.21 6.58 21.69
C ALA A 119 -3.14 5.61 21.20
N PHE A 120 -3.35 4.29 21.38
CA PHE A 120 -2.47 3.28 20.84
C PHE A 120 -2.43 3.34 19.30
N VAL A 121 -3.60 3.34 18.63
CA VAL A 121 -3.67 3.45 17.18
C VAL A 121 -2.96 4.71 16.68
N ASP A 122 -3.22 5.87 17.31
CA ASP A 122 -2.58 7.14 16.95
C ASP A 122 -1.05 7.10 17.13
N ALA A 123 -0.57 6.42 18.16
CA ALA A 123 0.86 6.23 18.34
C ALA A 123 1.48 5.37 17.22
N GLN A 124 0.79 4.29 16.83
CA GLN A 124 1.24 3.46 15.71
C GLN A 124 1.21 4.22 14.37
N VAL A 125 0.19 5.03 14.12
CA VAL A 125 0.13 5.88 12.92
C VAL A 125 1.31 6.86 12.88
N ARG A 126 1.68 7.47 14.01
CA ARG A 126 2.88 8.33 14.07
C ARG A 126 4.18 7.56 13.84
N ALA A 127 4.31 6.36 14.41
CA ALA A 127 5.47 5.49 14.19
C ALA A 127 5.58 5.10 12.71
N PHE A 128 4.46 4.70 12.08
CA PHE A 128 4.40 4.45 10.65
C PHE A 128 4.87 5.67 9.84
N GLY A 129 4.47 6.88 10.23
CA GLY A 129 4.89 8.12 9.56
C GLY A 129 6.40 8.36 9.64
N ALA A 130 7.05 8.05 10.76
CA ALA A 130 8.50 8.15 10.92
C ALA A 130 9.24 7.13 10.03
N ASP A 131 8.75 5.89 10.00
CA ASP A 131 9.29 4.84 9.14
C ASP A 131 9.07 5.17 7.66
N TYR A 132 7.90 5.71 7.30
CA TYR A 132 7.61 6.11 5.93
C TYR A 132 8.54 7.24 5.44
N ALA A 133 8.85 8.19 6.31
CA ALA A 133 9.82 9.25 6.00
C ALA A 133 11.23 8.65 5.76
N THR A 134 11.62 7.66 6.55
CA THR A 134 12.89 6.91 6.37
C THR A 134 12.89 6.16 5.04
N LEU A 135 11.83 5.43 4.72
CA LEU A 135 11.65 4.73 3.44
C LEU A 135 11.77 5.68 2.25
N LEU A 136 11.04 6.79 2.28
CA LEU A 136 11.03 7.77 1.20
C LEU A 136 12.40 8.44 1.02
N SER A 137 13.06 8.79 2.12
CA SER A 137 14.42 9.36 2.10
C SER A 137 15.43 8.39 1.49
N GLY A 138 15.37 7.11 1.89
CA GLY A 138 16.25 6.07 1.34
C GLY A 138 16.02 5.85 -0.16
N ILE A 139 14.75 5.79 -0.61
CA ILE A 139 14.42 5.66 -2.04
C ILE A 139 14.97 6.87 -2.83
N ARG A 140 14.79 8.10 -2.33
CA ARG A 140 15.32 9.30 -2.96
C ARG A 140 16.85 9.31 -3.01
N GLY A 141 17.50 8.82 -1.96
CA GLY A 141 18.97 8.68 -1.94
C GLY A 141 19.49 7.70 -3.00
N ARG A 142 18.72 6.63 -3.27
CA ARG A 142 19.10 5.62 -4.27
C ARG A 142 18.75 6.02 -5.69
N ALA A 143 17.57 6.57 -5.92
CA ALA A 143 17.02 6.93 -7.23
C ALA A 143 16.58 8.41 -7.25
N PRO A 144 17.51 9.36 -7.19
CA PRO A 144 17.20 10.78 -6.97
C PRO A 144 16.39 11.41 -8.11
N SER A 145 16.44 10.85 -9.30
CA SER A 145 15.70 11.32 -10.48
C SER A 145 14.37 10.60 -10.69
N ALA A 146 14.02 9.64 -9.83
CA ALA A 146 12.81 8.88 -10.00
C ALA A 146 11.57 9.72 -9.70
N ARG A 147 10.55 9.60 -10.56
CA ARG A 147 9.18 9.98 -10.20
C ARG A 147 8.65 8.99 -9.18
N ILE A 148 8.31 9.48 -8.01
CA ILE A 148 7.75 8.64 -6.92
C ILE A 148 6.24 8.75 -6.95
N ILE A 149 5.58 7.58 -7.01
CA ILE A 149 4.13 7.43 -7.01
C ILE A 149 3.76 6.56 -5.82
N VAL A 150 2.89 7.08 -4.98
CA VAL A 150 2.42 6.38 -3.78
C VAL A 150 0.94 6.10 -3.91
N LEU A 151 0.51 4.92 -3.54
CA LEU A 151 -0.90 4.59 -3.38
C LEU A 151 -1.27 4.77 -1.92
N ASN A 152 -2.30 5.57 -1.62
CA ASN A 152 -2.84 5.62 -0.27
C ASN A 152 -3.73 4.39 -0.01
N LEU A 153 -4.16 4.20 1.24
CA LEU A 153 -4.98 3.05 1.62
C LEU A 153 -6.46 3.34 1.39
N PRO A 154 -7.24 2.37 0.92
CA PRO A 154 -8.68 2.42 1.14
C PRO A 154 -8.98 2.32 2.64
N ASN A 155 -10.19 2.67 3.07
CA ASN A 155 -10.64 2.38 4.44
C ASN A 155 -10.82 0.86 4.60
N LEU A 156 -9.86 0.21 5.24
CA LEU A 156 -9.86 -1.25 5.40
C LEU A 156 -11.08 -1.77 6.17
N ALA A 157 -11.69 -0.93 7.02
CA ALA A 157 -12.83 -1.30 7.84
C ALA A 157 -14.11 -1.65 7.04
N VAL A 158 -14.19 -1.16 5.80
CA VAL A 158 -15.36 -1.41 4.93
C VAL A 158 -15.07 -2.39 3.80
N LEU A 159 -13.87 -2.96 3.76
CA LEU A 159 -13.54 -4.01 2.81
C LEU A 159 -14.21 -5.34 3.21
N PRO A 160 -14.48 -6.22 2.22
CA PRO A 160 -15.22 -7.46 2.47
C PRO A 160 -14.63 -8.36 3.57
N TYR A 161 -13.30 -8.39 3.73
CA TYR A 161 -12.64 -9.25 4.73
C TYR A 161 -12.97 -8.89 6.19
N LEU A 162 -13.39 -7.65 6.47
CA LEU A 162 -13.83 -7.20 7.80
C LEU A 162 -15.36 -7.12 7.93
N ALA A 163 -16.13 -7.62 6.96
CA ALA A 163 -17.59 -7.53 7.01
C ALA A 163 -18.20 -8.21 8.27
N SER A 164 -17.57 -9.31 8.74
CA SER A 164 -17.97 -10.03 9.95
C SER A 164 -17.19 -9.65 11.21
N ALA A 165 -16.26 -8.69 11.12
CA ALA A 165 -15.46 -8.27 12.25
C ALA A 165 -16.30 -7.46 13.26
N SER A 166 -15.85 -7.44 14.53
CA SER A 166 -16.50 -6.64 15.56
C SER A 166 -16.45 -5.14 15.23
N ALA A 167 -17.40 -4.37 15.76
CA ALA A 167 -17.41 -2.92 15.61
C ALA A 167 -16.07 -2.30 16.05
N GLN A 168 -15.51 -2.78 17.16
CA GLN A 168 -14.23 -2.34 17.70
C GLN A 168 -13.07 -2.57 16.73
N GLN A 169 -12.99 -3.75 16.11
CA GLN A 169 -11.96 -4.04 15.11
C GLN A 169 -12.10 -3.15 13.87
N ARG A 170 -13.33 -2.95 13.41
CA ARG A 170 -13.62 -2.07 12.28
C ARG A 170 -13.28 -0.60 12.58
N GLN A 171 -13.64 -0.10 13.77
CA GLN A 171 -13.27 1.26 14.20
C GLN A 171 -11.77 1.44 14.27
N ALA A 172 -11.04 0.46 14.78
CA ALA A 172 -9.57 0.49 14.82
C ALA A 172 -8.95 0.48 13.42
N ALA A 173 -9.44 -0.39 12.53
CA ALA A 173 -8.99 -0.44 11.14
C ALA A 173 -9.26 0.88 10.40
N GLN A 174 -10.46 1.47 10.57
CA GLN A 174 -10.77 2.79 10.01
C GLN A 174 -9.84 3.86 10.55
N ARG A 175 -9.68 3.95 11.88
CA ARG A 175 -8.80 4.95 12.49
C ARG A 175 -7.36 4.86 11.97
N ALA A 176 -6.84 3.65 11.85
CA ALA A 176 -5.49 3.42 11.33
C ALA A 176 -5.39 3.75 9.83
N SER A 177 -6.30 3.24 9.00
CA SER A 177 -6.29 3.49 7.54
C SER A 177 -6.43 4.98 7.22
N VAL A 178 -7.40 5.65 7.85
CA VAL A 178 -7.65 7.08 7.66
C VAL A 178 -6.48 7.88 8.21
N GLY A 179 -5.98 7.54 9.39
CA GLY A 179 -4.82 8.21 10.00
C GLY A 179 -3.59 8.13 9.09
N ILE A 180 -3.21 6.94 8.65
CA ILE A 180 -2.08 6.74 7.71
C ILE A 180 -2.30 7.55 6.43
N THR A 181 -3.48 7.45 5.83
CA THR A 181 -3.79 8.16 4.58
C THR A 181 -3.70 9.66 4.74
N THR A 182 -4.37 10.23 5.76
CA THR A 182 -4.54 11.70 5.86
C THR A 182 -3.34 12.41 6.50
N THR A 183 -2.63 11.74 7.42
CA THR A 183 -1.54 12.38 8.17
C THR A 183 -0.14 12.00 7.66
N VAL A 184 -0.01 10.90 6.91
CA VAL A 184 1.28 10.45 6.40
C VAL A 184 1.35 10.52 4.88
N ILE A 185 0.42 9.85 4.16
CA ILE A 185 0.57 9.64 2.71
C ILE A 185 0.10 10.87 1.92
N ASN A 186 -1.12 11.38 2.14
CA ASN A 186 -1.64 12.49 1.35
C ASN A 186 -0.77 13.76 1.42
N PRO A 187 -0.16 14.12 2.58
CA PRO A 187 0.75 15.27 2.67
C PRO A 187 2.02 15.17 1.81
N LEU A 188 2.38 13.98 1.33
CA LEU A 188 3.56 13.79 0.46
C LEU A 188 3.43 14.52 -0.88
N THR A 189 2.23 14.90 -1.30
CA THR A 189 2.02 15.73 -2.49
C THR A 189 2.78 17.06 -2.42
N SER A 190 2.94 17.64 -1.24
CA SER A 190 3.75 18.85 -1.01
C SER A 190 5.26 18.61 -1.18
N GLN A 191 5.69 17.34 -1.28
CA GLN A 191 7.07 16.91 -1.41
C GLN A 191 7.37 16.36 -2.81
N ASN A 192 6.61 16.77 -3.83
CA ASN A 192 6.77 16.28 -5.22
C ASN A 192 6.58 14.76 -5.36
N VAL A 193 5.64 14.19 -4.61
CA VAL A 193 5.19 12.79 -4.72
C VAL A 193 3.79 12.80 -5.34
N THR A 194 3.56 11.95 -6.33
CA THR A 194 2.22 11.73 -6.86
C THR A 194 1.50 10.73 -5.98
N VAL A 195 0.32 11.08 -5.46
CA VAL A 195 -0.48 10.18 -4.61
C VAL A 195 -1.72 9.73 -5.36
N ILE A 196 -1.90 8.42 -5.50
CA ILE A 196 -3.11 7.79 -6.02
C ILE A 196 -4.09 7.62 -4.86
N ASP A 197 -5.28 8.20 -5.01
CA ASP A 197 -6.29 8.26 -3.94
C ASP A 197 -7.23 7.06 -3.98
N LEU A 198 -6.85 5.96 -3.34
CA LEU A 198 -7.73 4.79 -3.15
C LEU A 198 -8.74 5.00 -2.02
N MET A 199 -8.44 5.91 -1.06
CA MET A 199 -9.34 6.19 0.06
C MET A 199 -10.68 6.75 -0.41
N CYS A 200 -10.66 7.65 -1.37
CA CYS A 200 -11.88 8.31 -1.85
C CYS A 200 -12.38 7.82 -3.21
N ASP A 201 -11.69 6.86 -3.82
CA ASP A 201 -12.14 6.25 -5.07
C ASP A 201 -13.18 5.15 -4.79
N SER A 202 -14.40 5.34 -5.27
CA SER A 202 -15.49 4.37 -5.06
C SER A 202 -15.21 2.98 -5.65
N ARG A 203 -14.33 2.89 -6.66
CA ARG A 203 -13.93 1.62 -7.27
C ARG A 203 -13.15 0.74 -6.30
N ALA A 204 -12.42 1.34 -5.34
CA ALA A 204 -11.70 0.63 -4.30
C ALA A 204 -12.63 -0.07 -3.29
N TYR A 205 -13.95 0.14 -3.37
CA TYR A 205 -14.93 -0.46 -2.46
C TYR A 205 -15.93 -1.38 -3.16
N GLN A 206 -15.76 -1.62 -4.46
CA GLN A 206 -16.59 -2.55 -5.19
C GLN A 206 -16.20 -4.00 -4.84
N SER A 207 -17.12 -4.77 -4.29
CA SER A 207 -16.86 -6.16 -3.87
C SER A 207 -16.37 -7.05 -5.02
N GLY A 208 -16.82 -6.78 -6.25
CA GLY A 208 -16.37 -7.48 -7.45
C GLY A 208 -14.89 -7.25 -7.82
N ASN A 209 -14.21 -6.30 -7.18
CA ASN A 209 -12.78 -6.01 -7.37
C ASN A 209 -11.87 -6.78 -6.39
N TYR A 210 -12.44 -7.61 -5.51
CA TYR A 210 -11.70 -8.36 -4.50
C TYR A 210 -11.66 -9.85 -4.80
N SER A 211 -10.60 -10.50 -4.38
CA SER A 211 -10.47 -11.95 -4.37
C SER A 211 -11.37 -12.57 -3.28
N SER A 212 -11.39 -13.89 -3.19
CA SER A 212 -12.21 -14.61 -2.21
C SER A 212 -11.86 -14.32 -0.76
N ASP A 213 -10.65 -13.79 -0.48
CA ASP A 213 -10.25 -13.41 0.87
C ASP A 213 -10.82 -12.04 1.30
N GLY A 214 -11.36 -11.27 0.35
CA GLY A 214 -11.99 -9.98 0.58
C GLY A 214 -11.04 -8.84 0.95
N PHE A 215 -9.72 -9.10 0.97
CA PHE A 215 -8.67 -8.14 1.30
C PHE A 215 -7.84 -7.77 0.07
N HIS A 216 -7.37 -8.76 -0.67
CA HIS A 216 -6.58 -8.53 -1.87
C HIS A 216 -7.48 -8.31 -3.08
N PRO A 217 -7.12 -7.38 -3.97
CA PRO A 217 -7.80 -7.25 -5.25
C PRO A 217 -7.70 -8.53 -6.09
N ASN A 218 -8.68 -8.77 -6.92
CA ASN A 218 -8.62 -9.74 -8.02
C ASN A 218 -8.10 -9.06 -9.31
N ASP A 219 -8.14 -9.78 -10.44
CA ASP A 219 -7.66 -9.23 -11.72
C ASP A 219 -8.35 -7.92 -12.11
N ALA A 220 -9.65 -7.76 -11.84
CA ALA A 220 -10.39 -6.54 -12.13
C ALA A 220 -9.93 -5.37 -11.23
N GLY A 221 -9.76 -5.63 -9.93
CA GLY A 221 -9.26 -4.66 -8.97
C GLY A 221 -7.82 -4.24 -9.28
N TYR A 222 -6.95 -5.19 -9.58
CA TYR A 222 -5.58 -4.87 -10.00
C TYR A 222 -5.51 -4.16 -11.35
N GLY A 223 -6.40 -4.49 -12.28
CA GLY A 223 -6.52 -3.79 -13.56
C GLY A 223 -6.89 -2.32 -13.37
N PHE A 224 -7.82 -2.03 -12.47
CA PHE A 224 -8.17 -0.67 -12.04
C PHE A 224 -6.96 0.06 -11.45
N ILE A 225 -6.29 -0.53 -10.46
CA ILE A 225 -5.11 0.06 -9.81
C ILE A 225 -4.01 0.34 -10.84
N ALA A 226 -3.72 -0.63 -11.73
CA ALA A 226 -2.72 -0.46 -12.78
C ALA A 226 -3.06 0.70 -13.72
N GLY A 227 -4.33 0.86 -14.10
CA GLY A 227 -4.78 2.00 -14.91
C GLY A 227 -4.50 3.34 -14.24
N GLU A 228 -4.71 3.45 -12.92
CA GLU A 228 -4.39 4.65 -12.16
C GLU A 228 -2.87 4.90 -12.07
N VAL A 229 -2.08 3.85 -11.87
CA VAL A 229 -0.61 3.97 -11.87
C VAL A 229 -0.09 4.43 -13.24
N VAL A 230 -0.58 3.86 -14.33
CA VAL A 230 -0.23 4.30 -15.70
C VAL A 230 -0.60 5.76 -15.89
N ARG A 231 -1.82 6.17 -15.52
CA ARG A 231 -2.27 7.55 -15.60
C ARG A 231 -1.36 8.47 -14.77
N ALA A 232 -0.99 8.06 -13.56
CA ALA A 232 -0.08 8.80 -12.69
C ALA A 232 1.33 8.93 -13.29
N ILE A 233 1.81 7.93 -14.04
CA ILE A 233 3.10 7.97 -14.73
C ILE A 233 3.08 8.88 -15.96
N THR A 234 2.01 8.82 -16.75
CA THR A 234 1.97 9.43 -18.09
C THR A 234 1.38 10.83 -18.10
N SER A 235 0.58 11.20 -17.10
CA SER A 235 0.00 12.54 -17.02
C SER A 235 1.00 13.60 -16.57
N SER A 236 0.94 14.77 -17.17
CA SER A 236 1.69 15.96 -16.73
C SER A 236 1.13 16.54 -15.43
N ALA A 237 -0.18 16.34 -15.17
CA ALA A 237 -0.86 16.75 -13.94
C ALA A 237 -1.79 15.63 -13.47
N TYR A 238 -1.43 14.97 -12.38
CA TYR A 238 -2.28 14.00 -11.69
C TYR A 238 -3.02 14.69 -10.54
N PRO A 239 -4.33 14.48 -10.35
CA PRO A 239 -5.08 15.17 -9.31
C PRO A 239 -4.54 14.84 -7.92
N ALA A 240 -4.56 15.83 -7.04
CA ALA A 240 -4.26 15.61 -5.64
C ALA A 240 -5.36 14.77 -4.97
N PRO A 241 -5.03 13.98 -3.93
CA PRO A 241 -6.02 13.22 -3.19
C PRO A 241 -7.04 14.16 -2.51
N HIS A 242 -8.27 13.67 -2.32
CA HIS A 242 -9.31 14.40 -1.64
C HIS A 242 -8.95 14.63 -0.17
N ALA A 243 -9.26 15.80 0.34
CA ALA A 243 -9.06 16.11 1.76
C ALA A 243 -10.02 15.32 2.68
N SER A 244 -11.22 14.99 2.16
CA SER A 244 -12.22 14.20 2.88
C SER A 244 -13.20 13.55 1.90
N CYS A 245 -13.78 12.42 2.31
CA CYS A 245 -14.87 11.73 1.61
C CYS A 245 -15.65 10.86 2.61
N SER A 246 -16.82 10.37 2.20
CA SER A 246 -17.70 9.54 3.04
C SER A 246 -17.04 8.26 3.53
N GLN A 247 -16.11 7.70 2.78
CA GLN A 247 -15.39 6.48 3.15
C GLN A 247 -14.52 6.66 4.39
N MET A 248 -14.05 7.87 4.69
CA MET A 248 -13.23 8.14 5.88
C MET A 248 -14.00 8.01 7.20
N SER A 249 -15.33 8.03 7.17
CA SER A 249 -16.21 7.91 8.32
C SER A 249 -17.32 6.87 8.13
N ALA A 250 -17.07 5.84 7.35
CA ALA A 250 -18.07 4.83 6.99
C ALA A 250 -18.42 3.85 8.13
N VAL A 251 -17.58 3.76 9.16
CA VAL A 251 -17.83 2.99 10.38
C VAL A 251 -18.08 3.98 11.51
N PRO A 252 -19.27 3.89 12.18
CA PRO A 252 -19.63 4.79 13.26
C PRO A 252 -18.79 4.60 14.53
#